data_28b2ef6154482cb1ec9e21c951c931ae
#
_entry.id   28b2ef6154482cb1ec9e21c951c931ae
#
_cell.length_a   1.000
_cell.length_b   1.000
_cell.length_c   1.000
_cell.angle_alpha   90.00
_cell.angle_beta   90.00
_cell.angle_gamma   90.00
#
_symmetry.space_group_name_H-M   'P 1'
#
loop_
_entity.id
_entity.type
_entity.pdbx_description
1 polymer ?
#
loop_
_entity_poly.entity_id
_entity_poly.type
_entity_poly.pdbx_seq_one_letter_code
_entity_poly.pdbx_strand_id
1 'polypeptide(L)'
;MSAFGTQFVPEMALTTFDGQQWSDPSLVPSNSIALHPGAHVLHYASTCFEGLKAFTHPDGSRHIFRMDQNIARLAQSSRLLSLPEVDEAMLRKMILDLVIRYKDEVPAPPGTLYLRPTHIGTEAAIGKAAAPSSQSMLYVLASPVGDYFAGGDATLRILIDEVGMRCAPHMGMVKSGGNYASALQMLNKARVEHKADQVLFCPDGDVQETAAANFMLIEGNELVTKALDSTFLHG
;
A
#
# COMPACT_ATOMS: atom_id res chain seq x y z
N MET A 1 8.82 -17.40 13.00
CA MET A 1 7.92 -16.24 12.81
C MET A 1 7.19 -16.41 11.49
N SER A 2 5.91 -16.05 11.44
CA SER A 2 5.15 -16.04 10.19
C SER A 2 5.72 -15.00 9.21
N ALA A 3 5.56 -15.24 7.91
CA ALA A 3 5.97 -14.28 6.90
C ALA A 3 5.21 -12.94 7.09
N PHE A 4 5.82 -11.84 6.71
CA PHE A 4 5.23 -10.49 6.84
C PHE A 4 3.84 -10.43 6.21
N GLY A 5 2.84 -9.95 6.97
CA GLY A 5 1.49 -9.73 6.47
C GLY A 5 0.68 -11.00 6.15
N THR A 6 1.02 -12.15 6.74
CA THR A 6 0.30 -13.43 6.55
C THR A 6 -0.66 -13.77 7.69
N GLN A 7 -0.55 -13.07 8.81
CA GLN A 7 -1.47 -13.19 9.94
C GLN A 7 -2.20 -11.87 10.13
N PHE A 8 -3.50 -11.94 10.34
CA PHE A 8 -4.35 -10.76 10.52
C PHE A 8 -5.05 -10.83 11.86
N VAL A 9 -5.36 -9.66 12.42
CA VAL A 9 -6.29 -9.60 13.55
C VAL A 9 -7.69 -10.07 13.09
N PRO A 10 -8.55 -10.56 14.02
CA PRO A 10 -9.83 -11.15 13.64
C PRO A 10 -10.79 -10.24 12.88
N GLU A 11 -10.72 -8.93 13.09
CA GLU A 11 -11.63 -7.96 12.46
C GLU A 11 -10.85 -6.96 11.60
N MET A 12 -11.56 -6.31 10.68
CA MET A 12 -11.10 -5.16 9.89
C MET A 12 -12.13 -4.04 10.02
N ALA A 13 -11.71 -2.79 9.85
CA ALA A 13 -12.64 -1.68 9.67
C ALA A 13 -13.08 -1.64 8.21
N LEU A 14 -14.39 -1.45 7.96
CA LEU A 14 -14.96 -1.49 6.61
C LEU A 14 -16.08 -0.47 6.47
N THR A 15 -16.14 0.17 5.30
CA THR A 15 -17.26 0.98 4.81
C THR A 15 -17.45 0.76 3.31
N THR A 16 -18.65 1.02 2.80
CA THR A 16 -19.01 0.89 1.38
C THR A 16 -19.62 2.17 0.85
N PHE A 17 -19.36 2.48 -0.41
CA PHE A 17 -19.98 3.57 -1.16
C PHE A 17 -20.99 2.98 -2.15
N ASP A 18 -22.24 3.37 -2.03
CA ASP A 18 -23.36 2.82 -2.81
C ASP A 18 -23.60 3.48 -4.17
N GLY A 19 -22.83 4.52 -4.48
CA GLY A 19 -22.96 5.38 -5.66
C GLY A 19 -23.45 6.79 -5.29
N GLN A 20 -23.85 7.02 -4.04
CA GLN A 20 -24.30 8.31 -3.53
C GLN A 20 -23.62 8.71 -2.23
N GLN A 21 -23.47 7.78 -1.30
CA GLN A 21 -22.90 8.04 0.02
C GLN A 21 -22.12 6.85 0.58
N TRP A 22 -21.23 7.14 1.52
CA TRP A 22 -20.56 6.14 2.33
C TRP A 22 -21.49 5.64 3.44
N SER A 23 -21.46 4.34 3.70
CA SER A 23 -22.05 3.77 4.91
C SER A 23 -21.27 4.14 6.16
N ASP A 24 -21.90 4.06 7.33
CA ASP A 24 -21.16 4.19 8.59
C ASP A 24 -20.08 3.08 8.69
N PRO A 25 -18.82 3.43 9.01
CA PRO A 25 -17.77 2.44 9.21
C PRO A 25 -18.08 1.49 10.37
N SER A 26 -17.76 0.22 10.18
CA SER A 26 -17.93 -0.82 11.21
C SER A 26 -16.75 -1.78 11.25
N LEU A 27 -16.57 -2.47 12.39
CA LEU A 27 -15.66 -3.60 12.49
C LEU A 27 -16.40 -4.87 12.07
N VAL A 28 -15.80 -5.60 11.13
CA VAL A 28 -16.35 -6.86 10.59
C VAL A 28 -15.25 -7.92 10.56
N PRO A 29 -15.56 -9.21 10.50
CA PRO A 29 -14.55 -10.26 10.37
C PRO A 29 -13.61 -9.99 9.18
N SER A 30 -12.30 -10.13 9.38
CA SER A 30 -11.28 -9.80 8.38
C SER A 30 -11.35 -10.66 7.10
N ASN A 31 -12.11 -11.73 7.11
CA ASN A 31 -12.35 -12.65 5.99
C ASN A 31 -13.78 -12.54 5.40
N SER A 32 -14.55 -11.50 5.74
CA SER A 32 -15.97 -11.37 5.37
C SER A 32 -16.22 -10.68 4.03
N ILE A 33 -15.17 -10.19 3.32
CA ILE A 33 -15.36 -9.53 2.02
C ILE A 33 -15.85 -10.55 0.99
N ALA A 34 -17.03 -10.27 0.43
CA ALA A 34 -17.57 -10.98 -0.72
C ALA A 34 -17.70 -10.02 -1.90
N LEU A 35 -17.14 -10.39 -3.05
CA LEU A 35 -17.19 -9.60 -4.28
C LEU A 35 -17.93 -10.38 -5.36
N HIS A 36 -18.76 -9.67 -6.14
CA HIS A 36 -19.32 -10.24 -7.35
C HIS A 36 -18.16 -10.54 -8.34
N PRO A 37 -18.14 -11.68 -9.06
CA PRO A 37 -17.07 -11.99 -10.03
C PRO A 37 -16.86 -10.94 -11.11
N GLY A 38 -17.89 -10.16 -11.46
CA GLY A 38 -17.81 -9.02 -12.37
C GLY A 38 -17.40 -7.70 -11.71
N ALA A 39 -16.95 -7.69 -10.45
CA ALA A 39 -16.53 -6.46 -9.77
C ALA A 39 -15.39 -5.77 -10.51
N HIS A 40 -15.47 -4.45 -10.65
CA HIS A 40 -14.57 -3.61 -11.44
C HIS A 40 -13.10 -3.81 -11.07
N VAL A 41 -12.80 -3.98 -9.78
CA VAL A 41 -11.42 -4.23 -9.31
C VAL A 41 -10.80 -5.50 -9.88
N LEU A 42 -11.60 -6.55 -10.11
CA LEU A 42 -11.12 -7.84 -10.60
C LEU A 42 -10.75 -7.82 -12.09
N HIS A 43 -11.30 -6.87 -12.85
CA HIS A 43 -11.10 -6.76 -14.30
C HIS A 43 -10.20 -5.60 -14.70
N TYR A 44 -10.27 -4.48 -13.97
CA TYR A 44 -9.62 -3.22 -14.35
C TYR A 44 -8.67 -2.68 -13.29
N ALA A 45 -8.34 -3.50 -12.26
CA ALA A 45 -7.40 -3.16 -11.19
C ALA A 45 -7.68 -1.80 -10.52
N SER A 46 -8.97 -1.41 -10.41
CA SER A 46 -9.38 -0.18 -9.71
C SER A 46 -9.19 -0.33 -8.19
N THR A 47 -7.93 -0.28 -7.79
CA THR A 47 -7.53 -0.44 -6.38
C THR A 47 -6.31 0.38 -6.06
N CYS A 48 -6.34 1.03 -4.89
CA CYS A 48 -5.17 1.63 -4.27
C CYS A 48 -5.13 1.29 -2.79
N PHE A 49 -3.94 1.42 -2.21
CA PHE A 49 -3.74 1.03 -0.82
C PHE A 49 -2.65 1.84 -0.15
N GLU A 50 -2.59 1.76 1.17
CA GLU A 50 -1.53 2.32 1.99
C GLU A 50 -0.90 1.27 2.89
N GLY A 51 0.26 1.63 3.44
CA GLY A 51 0.93 0.85 4.45
C GLY A 51 1.50 1.76 5.51
N LEU A 52 1.03 1.61 6.76
CA LEU A 52 1.53 2.35 7.91
C LEU A 52 1.61 1.41 9.11
N LYS A 53 2.25 1.86 10.18
CA LYS A 53 2.52 1.00 11.35
C LYS A 53 2.11 1.70 12.63
N ALA A 54 1.51 0.96 13.55
CA ALA A 54 1.40 1.35 14.94
C ALA A 54 2.52 0.70 15.76
N PHE A 55 3.17 1.50 16.61
CA PHE A 55 4.33 1.14 17.40
C PHE A 55 3.97 1.18 18.88
N THR A 56 4.55 0.28 19.68
CA THR A 56 4.54 0.36 21.13
C THR A 56 5.75 1.15 21.61
N HIS A 57 5.53 2.20 22.38
CA HIS A 57 6.56 2.99 23.03
C HIS A 57 6.93 2.42 24.41
N PRO A 58 8.10 2.79 24.99
CA PRO A 58 8.52 2.29 26.30
C PRO A 58 7.57 2.60 27.46
N ASP A 59 6.80 3.68 27.37
CA ASP A 59 5.77 4.06 28.35
C ASP A 59 4.44 3.28 28.18
N GLY A 60 4.38 2.35 27.22
CA GLY A 60 3.20 1.56 26.91
C GLY A 60 2.19 2.24 25.98
N SER A 61 2.43 3.49 25.57
CA SER A 61 1.57 4.18 24.59
C SER A 61 1.71 3.58 23.18
N ARG A 62 0.68 3.82 22.32
CA ARG A 62 0.66 3.39 20.92
C ARG A 62 0.71 4.61 20.03
N HIS A 63 1.63 4.60 19.06
CA HIS A 63 1.83 5.71 18.13
C HIS A 63 1.80 5.24 16.68
N ILE A 64 1.22 6.07 15.82
CA ILE A 64 1.25 5.88 14.35
C ILE A 64 2.03 7.04 13.75
N PHE A 65 3.10 6.73 13.01
CA PHE A 65 3.96 7.75 12.43
C PHE A 65 3.35 8.32 11.14
N ARG A 66 3.16 9.65 11.10
CA ARG A 66 2.72 10.42 9.91
C ARG A 66 1.45 9.88 9.23
N MET A 67 0.47 9.41 10.01
CA MET A 67 -0.78 8.84 9.50
C MET A 67 -1.49 9.78 8.51
N ASP A 68 -1.44 11.09 8.73
CA ASP A 68 -2.05 12.11 7.87
C ASP A 68 -1.53 12.04 6.43
N GLN A 69 -0.21 11.84 6.26
CA GLN A 69 0.42 11.77 4.95
C GLN A 69 0.00 10.49 4.20
N ASN A 70 -0.17 9.38 4.92
CA ASN A 70 -0.68 8.14 4.33
C ASN A 70 -2.14 8.30 3.92
N ILE A 71 -2.98 8.93 4.74
CA ILE A 71 -4.39 9.20 4.44
C ILE A 71 -4.51 10.10 3.21
N ALA A 72 -3.78 11.22 3.18
CA ALA A 72 -3.77 12.15 2.04
C ALA A 72 -3.31 11.46 0.74
N ARG A 73 -2.29 10.58 0.81
CA ARG A 73 -1.80 9.83 -0.35
C ARG A 73 -2.79 8.75 -0.82
N LEU A 74 -3.54 8.10 0.08
CA LEU A 74 -4.64 7.22 -0.32
C LEU A 74 -5.75 7.99 -1.03
N ALA A 75 -6.15 9.14 -0.49
CA ALA A 75 -7.15 10.01 -1.11
C ALA A 75 -6.68 10.50 -2.50
N GLN A 76 -5.41 10.90 -2.65
CA GLN A 76 -4.82 11.24 -3.93
C GLN A 76 -4.84 10.06 -4.91
N SER A 77 -4.42 8.87 -4.49
CA SER A 77 -4.44 7.66 -5.32
C SER A 77 -5.85 7.30 -5.75
N SER A 78 -6.84 7.43 -4.86
CA SER A 78 -8.27 7.22 -5.17
C SER A 78 -8.76 8.17 -6.26
N ARG A 79 -8.45 9.47 -6.14
CA ARG A 79 -8.81 10.48 -7.18
C ARG A 79 -8.17 10.18 -8.53
N LEU A 80 -6.87 9.82 -8.55
CA LEU A 80 -6.15 9.49 -9.79
C LEU A 80 -6.69 8.22 -10.47
N LEU A 81 -7.28 7.29 -9.71
CA LEU A 81 -7.97 6.11 -10.22
C LEU A 81 -9.46 6.36 -10.49
N SER A 82 -9.94 7.59 -10.33
CA SER A 82 -11.36 7.95 -10.47
C SER A 82 -12.28 7.09 -9.59
N LEU A 83 -11.80 6.67 -8.43
CA LEU A 83 -12.63 6.06 -7.39
C LEU A 83 -13.42 7.14 -6.63
N PRO A 84 -14.53 6.79 -5.97
CA PRO A 84 -15.26 7.73 -5.11
C PRO A 84 -14.35 8.44 -4.12
N GLU A 85 -14.67 9.69 -3.82
CA GLU A 85 -13.83 10.49 -2.91
C GLU A 85 -13.80 9.89 -1.50
N VAL A 86 -12.60 9.80 -0.94
CA VAL A 86 -12.38 9.29 0.42
C VAL A 86 -12.54 10.43 1.41
N ASP A 87 -13.43 10.26 2.38
CA ASP A 87 -13.48 11.12 3.56
C ASP A 87 -12.27 10.80 4.46
N GLU A 88 -11.32 11.72 4.52
CA GLU A 88 -10.08 11.57 5.27
C GLU A 88 -10.31 11.46 6.79
N ALA A 89 -11.33 12.15 7.31
CA ALA A 89 -11.69 12.08 8.72
C ALA A 89 -12.31 10.72 9.07
N MET A 90 -13.16 10.19 8.20
CA MET A 90 -13.70 8.85 8.32
C MET A 90 -12.59 7.79 8.28
N LEU A 91 -11.67 7.85 7.32
CA LEU A 91 -10.56 6.92 7.23
C LEU A 91 -9.65 6.98 8.46
N ARG A 92 -9.36 8.20 8.96
CA ARG A 92 -8.64 8.39 10.23
C ARG A 92 -9.32 7.66 11.37
N LYS A 93 -10.63 7.82 11.51
CA LYS A 93 -11.43 7.15 12.53
C LYS A 93 -11.36 5.62 12.40
N MET A 94 -11.51 5.09 11.19
CA MET A 94 -11.40 3.65 10.92
C MET A 94 -10.05 3.07 11.37
N ILE A 95 -8.95 3.76 11.06
CA ILE A 95 -7.59 3.35 11.47
C ILE A 95 -7.46 3.37 12.99
N LEU A 96 -7.90 4.45 13.65
CA LEU A 96 -7.78 4.60 15.09
C LEU A 96 -8.67 3.60 15.84
N ASP A 97 -9.91 3.39 15.42
CA ASP A 97 -10.84 2.42 16.04
C ASP A 97 -10.25 1.00 15.99
N LEU A 98 -9.65 0.61 14.85
CA LEU A 98 -9.02 -0.69 14.71
C LEU A 98 -7.79 -0.84 15.61
N VAL A 99 -6.94 0.19 15.70
CA VAL A 99 -5.75 0.16 16.57
C VAL A 99 -6.15 0.15 18.05
N ILE A 100 -7.17 0.92 18.44
CA ILE A 100 -7.70 0.92 19.81
C ILE A 100 -8.28 -0.45 20.16
N ARG A 101 -9.05 -1.06 19.26
CA ARG A 101 -9.65 -2.39 19.42
C ARG A 101 -8.61 -3.47 19.65
N TYR A 102 -7.45 -3.37 18.95
CA TYR A 102 -6.37 -4.35 18.99
C TYR A 102 -5.07 -3.80 19.59
N LYS A 103 -5.17 -2.83 20.51
CA LYS A 103 -4.00 -2.20 21.16
C LYS A 103 -3.07 -3.20 21.86
N ASP A 104 -3.61 -4.27 22.38
CA ASP A 104 -2.85 -5.30 23.10
C ASP A 104 -2.21 -6.33 22.14
N GLU A 105 -2.62 -6.34 20.88
CA GLU A 105 -2.03 -7.13 19.80
C GLU A 105 -0.86 -6.39 19.10
N VAL A 106 -0.61 -5.11 19.43
CA VAL A 106 0.54 -4.37 18.92
C VAL A 106 1.81 -4.93 19.54
N PRO A 107 2.68 -5.60 18.78
CA PRO A 107 3.84 -6.27 19.35
C PRO A 107 4.81 -5.28 20.02
N ALA A 108 5.58 -5.78 20.98
CA ALA A 108 6.71 -5.04 21.54
C ALA A 108 7.79 -4.81 20.46
N PRO A 109 8.58 -3.73 20.56
CA PRO A 109 9.70 -3.50 19.66
C PRO A 109 10.65 -4.72 19.58
N PRO A 110 11.20 -5.05 18.41
CA PRO A 110 11.09 -4.35 17.12
C PRO A 110 9.81 -4.64 16.32
N GLY A 111 8.87 -5.41 16.88
CA GLY A 111 7.59 -5.70 16.24
C GLY A 111 6.67 -4.48 16.16
N THR A 112 5.67 -4.55 15.29
CA THR A 112 4.70 -3.48 15.04
C THR A 112 3.36 -4.07 14.61
N LEU A 113 2.29 -3.29 14.70
CA LEU A 113 1.04 -3.62 14.03
C LEU A 113 1.02 -2.90 12.66
N TYR A 114 1.13 -3.67 11.59
CA TYR A 114 1.05 -3.16 10.23
C TYR A 114 -0.41 -2.95 9.84
N LEU A 115 -0.73 -1.78 9.30
CA LEU A 115 -2.07 -1.37 8.89
C LEU A 115 -2.10 -1.23 7.38
N ARG A 116 -3.15 -1.77 6.74
CA ARG A 116 -3.34 -1.79 5.30
C ARG A 116 -4.72 -1.19 4.91
N PRO A 117 -4.85 0.15 4.89
CA PRO A 117 -5.99 0.77 4.24
C PRO A 117 -6.00 0.40 2.75
N THR A 118 -7.17 0.02 2.24
CA THR A 118 -7.34 -0.38 0.84
C THR A 118 -8.68 0.11 0.32
N HIS A 119 -8.67 0.75 -0.85
CA HIS A 119 -9.86 1.22 -1.55
C HIS A 119 -10.00 0.48 -2.87
N ILE A 120 -11.17 -0.10 -3.14
CA ILE A 120 -11.45 -0.91 -4.33
C ILE A 120 -12.77 -0.51 -4.98
N GLY A 121 -12.83 -0.52 -6.32
CA GLY A 121 -14.08 -0.40 -7.08
C GLY A 121 -14.84 -1.71 -7.10
N THR A 122 -16.09 -1.70 -6.64
CA THR A 122 -16.89 -2.93 -6.42
C THR A 122 -18.05 -3.10 -7.39
N GLU A 123 -18.36 -2.10 -8.23
CA GLU A 123 -19.45 -2.20 -9.20
C GLU A 123 -19.28 -3.43 -10.10
N ALA A 124 -20.36 -4.23 -10.20
CA ALA A 124 -20.39 -5.42 -11.05
C ALA A 124 -20.71 -5.04 -12.52
N ALA A 125 -19.68 -4.63 -13.28
CA ALA A 125 -19.85 -4.08 -14.61
C ALA A 125 -18.64 -4.34 -15.53
N ILE A 126 -18.54 -5.54 -16.09
CA ILE A 126 -17.44 -5.92 -17.01
C ILE A 126 -17.40 -5.14 -18.32
N GLY A 127 -18.46 -4.41 -18.67
CA GLY A 127 -18.49 -3.55 -19.86
C GLY A 127 -17.95 -2.12 -19.64
N LYS A 128 -17.53 -1.77 -18.41
CA LYS A 128 -17.10 -0.42 -18.03
C LYS A 128 -15.59 -0.21 -18.06
N ALA A 129 -14.88 -0.78 -19.01
CA ALA A 129 -13.42 -0.63 -19.12
C ALA A 129 -12.93 0.84 -19.23
N ALA A 130 -13.77 1.72 -19.79
CA ALA A 130 -13.46 3.13 -19.99
C ALA A 130 -14.27 4.07 -19.08
N ALA A 131 -14.88 3.55 -18.01
CA ALA A 131 -15.65 4.34 -17.06
C ALA A 131 -15.31 3.94 -15.62
N PRO A 132 -15.27 4.89 -14.69
CA PRO A 132 -14.96 4.59 -13.28
C PRO A 132 -16.05 3.73 -12.64
N SER A 133 -15.67 3.01 -11.59
CA SER A 133 -16.62 2.30 -10.72
C SER A 133 -17.46 3.30 -9.94
N SER A 134 -18.78 3.20 -10.03
CA SER A 134 -19.71 4.04 -9.27
C SER A 134 -19.90 3.55 -7.82
N GLN A 135 -19.49 2.32 -7.52
CA GLN A 135 -19.55 1.73 -6.19
C GLN A 135 -18.14 1.35 -5.73
N SER A 136 -17.91 1.46 -4.44
CA SER A 136 -16.59 1.11 -3.89
C SER A 136 -16.67 0.60 -2.45
N MET A 137 -15.56 0.05 -2.00
CA MET A 137 -15.35 -0.41 -0.65
C MET A 137 -14.01 0.12 -0.14
N LEU A 138 -14.00 0.67 1.06
CA LEU A 138 -12.79 1.10 1.78
C LEU A 138 -12.68 0.26 3.05
N TYR A 139 -11.54 -0.40 3.23
CA TYR A 139 -11.31 -1.22 4.42
C TYR A 139 -9.88 -1.05 4.95
N VAL A 140 -9.69 -1.37 6.22
CA VAL A 140 -8.38 -1.36 6.89
C VAL A 140 -8.14 -2.71 7.52
N LEU A 141 -7.14 -3.44 7.01
CA LEU A 141 -6.63 -4.66 7.64
C LEU A 141 -5.52 -4.32 8.64
N ALA A 142 -5.36 -5.13 9.67
CA ALA A 142 -4.24 -5.04 10.60
C ALA A 142 -3.55 -6.40 10.75
N SER A 143 -2.21 -6.37 10.80
CA SER A 143 -1.36 -7.56 10.88
C SER A 143 -0.25 -7.33 11.89
N PRO A 144 -0.17 -8.10 13.00
CA PRO A 144 1.01 -8.10 13.85
C PRO A 144 2.22 -8.62 13.06
N VAL A 145 3.29 -7.82 12.99
CA VAL A 145 4.50 -8.16 12.24
C VAL A 145 5.73 -8.02 13.12
N GLY A 146 6.70 -8.90 12.92
CA GLY A 146 8.02 -8.79 13.52
C GLY A 146 8.90 -7.77 12.81
N ASP A 147 10.22 -7.85 13.05
CA ASP A 147 11.17 -7.05 12.29
C ASP A 147 11.11 -7.42 10.80
N TYR A 148 11.03 -6.41 9.95
CA TYR A 148 11.02 -6.60 8.49
C TYR A 148 12.33 -7.22 7.99
N PHE A 149 13.44 -6.90 8.65
CA PHE A 149 14.77 -7.44 8.38
C PHE A 149 15.23 -8.36 9.53
N ALA A 150 14.59 -9.51 9.69
CA ALA A 150 14.84 -10.47 10.78
C ALA A 150 16.29 -11.01 10.88
N GLY A 151 17.24 -10.49 10.12
CA GLY A 151 18.64 -10.89 10.05
C GLY A 151 19.65 -9.80 10.44
N GLY A 152 19.24 -8.67 11.01
CA GLY A 152 20.16 -7.55 11.31
C GLY A 152 20.52 -6.73 10.07
N ASP A 153 21.79 -6.35 9.90
CA ASP A 153 22.29 -5.52 8.77
C ASP A 153 22.17 -6.24 7.42
N ALA A 154 20.94 -6.52 6.98
CA ALA A 154 20.69 -7.19 5.71
C ALA A 154 20.99 -6.24 4.55
N THR A 155 22.04 -6.53 3.81
CA THR A 155 22.27 -5.92 2.50
C THR A 155 21.40 -6.60 1.45
N LEU A 156 20.90 -5.82 0.48
CA LEU A 156 20.14 -6.32 -0.65
C LEU A 156 21.01 -6.31 -1.91
N ARG A 157 20.91 -7.37 -2.70
CA ARG A 157 21.45 -7.37 -4.06
C ARG A 157 20.39 -6.75 -4.98
N ILE A 158 20.75 -5.64 -5.61
CA ILE A 158 19.87 -4.87 -6.48
C ILE A 158 20.29 -5.03 -7.92
N LEU A 159 19.38 -5.44 -8.81
CA LEU A 159 19.57 -5.36 -10.25
C LEU A 159 19.18 -3.96 -10.72
N ILE A 160 20.08 -3.28 -11.43
CA ILE A 160 19.77 -2.00 -12.07
C ILE A 160 19.17 -2.31 -13.44
N ASP A 161 17.97 -1.79 -13.70
CA ASP A 161 17.28 -1.91 -14.99
C ASP A 161 17.22 -0.53 -15.65
N GLU A 162 18.03 -0.35 -16.69
CA GLU A 162 18.17 0.91 -17.43
C GLU A 162 17.14 1.07 -18.56
N VAL A 163 16.28 0.06 -18.76
CA VAL A 163 15.31 0.04 -19.88
C VAL A 163 13.88 0.00 -19.37
N GLY A 164 13.61 -0.85 -18.39
CA GLY A 164 12.27 -1.06 -17.88
C GLY A 164 11.79 0.08 -17.00
N MET A 165 10.46 0.23 -16.91
CA MET A 165 9.80 1.12 -15.97
C MET A 165 8.97 0.32 -14.99
N ARG A 166 8.92 0.77 -13.74
CA ARG A 166 8.08 0.14 -12.71
C ARG A 166 6.59 0.21 -13.07
N CYS A 167 6.20 1.30 -13.70
CA CYS A 167 4.81 1.58 -14.12
C CYS A 167 4.80 2.62 -15.25
N ALA A 168 3.63 2.92 -15.80
CA ALA A 168 3.50 4.03 -16.72
C ALA A 168 3.90 5.37 -16.05
N PRO A 169 4.61 6.30 -16.73
CA PRO A 169 5.17 7.51 -16.12
C PRO A 169 4.15 8.37 -15.37
N HIS A 170 2.91 8.48 -15.88
CA HIS A 170 1.84 9.26 -15.25
C HIS A 170 1.15 8.52 -14.07
N MET A 171 1.50 7.26 -13.82
CA MET A 171 0.92 6.43 -12.77
C MET A 171 1.88 6.24 -11.57
N GLY A 172 3.09 6.77 -11.63
CA GLY A 172 4.08 6.59 -10.57
C GLY A 172 3.60 7.06 -9.20
N MET A 173 2.90 8.19 -9.15
CA MET A 173 2.35 8.76 -7.91
C MET A 173 1.19 7.97 -7.31
N VAL A 174 0.65 6.96 -8.01
CA VAL A 174 -0.48 6.18 -7.55
C VAL A 174 -0.01 4.91 -6.85
N LYS A 175 -0.38 4.72 -5.59
CA LYS A 175 -0.09 3.48 -4.88
C LYS A 175 -1.16 2.43 -5.20
N SER A 176 -1.14 1.93 -6.46
CA SER A 176 -2.14 0.99 -6.99
C SER A 176 -1.58 -0.43 -7.14
N GLY A 177 -2.44 -1.44 -7.01
CA GLY A 177 -2.07 -2.84 -7.26
C GLY A 177 -1.55 -3.06 -8.68
N GLY A 178 -2.06 -2.33 -9.68
CA GLY A 178 -1.60 -2.40 -11.07
C GLY A 178 -0.12 -2.07 -11.24
N ASN A 179 0.39 -1.03 -10.54
CA ASN A 179 1.80 -0.66 -10.58
C ASN A 179 2.70 -1.77 -10.00
N TYR A 180 2.25 -2.45 -8.95
CA TYR A 180 2.99 -3.59 -8.40
C TYR A 180 2.93 -4.79 -9.33
N ALA A 181 1.78 -5.07 -9.94
CA ALA A 181 1.61 -6.16 -10.89
C ALA A 181 2.52 -5.98 -12.14
N SER A 182 2.66 -4.77 -12.66
CA SER A 182 3.51 -4.47 -13.81
C SER A 182 5.00 -4.79 -13.57
N ALA A 183 5.48 -4.68 -12.33
CA ALA A 183 6.86 -4.95 -11.97
C ALA A 183 7.15 -6.44 -11.66
N LEU A 184 6.12 -7.31 -11.49
CA LEU A 184 6.31 -8.68 -11.01
C LEU A 184 7.17 -9.54 -11.93
N GLN A 185 7.01 -9.42 -13.25
CA GLN A 185 7.79 -10.20 -14.21
C GLN A 185 9.28 -9.87 -14.09
N MET A 186 9.63 -8.57 -14.04
CA MET A 186 11.01 -8.12 -13.93
C MET A 186 11.62 -8.53 -12.58
N LEU A 187 10.88 -8.39 -11.49
CA LEU A 187 11.31 -8.87 -10.16
C LEU A 187 11.59 -10.36 -10.14
N ASN A 188 10.70 -11.16 -10.75
CA ASN A 188 10.89 -12.61 -10.82
C ASN A 188 12.11 -12.96 -11.66
N LYS A 189 12.29 -12.31 -12.81
CA LYS A 189 13.48 -12.48 -13.66
C LYS A 189 14.76 -12.11 -12.90
N ALA A 190 14.78 -10.97 -12.23
CA ALA A 190 15.92 -10.53 -11.42
C ALA A 190 16.29 -11.56 -10.34
N ARG A 191 15.29 -12.11 -9.67
CA ARG A 191 15.51 -13.14 -8.63
C ARG A 191 16.04 -14.45 -9.20
N VAL A 192 15.46 -14.94 -10.29
CA VAL A 192 15.80 -16.26 -10.87
C VAL A 192 17.12 -16.23 -11.59
N GLU A 193 17.32 -15.24 -12.48
CA GLU A 193 18.48 -15.17 -13.38
C GLU A 193 19.70 -14.49 -12.74
N HIS A 194 19.47 -13.42 -11.94
CA HIS A 194 20.54 -12.59 -11.38
C HIS A 194 20.74 -12.78 -9.87
N LYS A 195 19.90 -13.57 -9.20
CA LYS A 195 19.91 -13.75 -7.73
C LYS A 195 19.78 -12.42 -6.99
N ALA A 196 19.11 -11.45 -7.59
CA ALA A 196 18.84 -10.15 -7.01
C ALA A 196 17.59 -10.18 -6.13
N ASP A 197 17.62 -9.41 -5.05
CA ASP A 197 16.49 -9.28 -4.11
C ASP A 197 15.48 -8.25 -4.59
N GLN A 198 15.97 -7.22 -5.32
CA GLN A 198 15.17 -6.11 -5.84
C GLN A 198 15.67 -5.65 -7.21
N VAL A 199 14.81 -4.90 -7.90
CA VAL A 199 15.15 -4.15 -9.12
C VAL A 199 15.08 -2.66 -8.81
N LEU A 200 16.10 -1.91 -9.19
CA LEU A 200 16.09 -0.45 -9.24
C LEU A 200 15.83 -0.03 -10.69
N PHE A 201 14.72 0.64 -10.91
CA PHE A 201 14.33 1.11 -12.25
C PHE A 201 15.02 2.44 -12.56
N CYS A 202 15.80 2.44 -13.64
CA CYS A 202 16.63 3.59 -14.05
C CYS A 202 16.49 3.86 -15.57
N PRO A 203 15.27 4.01 -16.12
CA PRO A 203 15.09 4.18 -17.57
C PRO A 203 15.90 5.38 -18.07
N ASP A 204 16.70 5.15 -19.13
CA ASP A 204 17.57 6.16 -19.75
C ASP A 204 18.54 6.85 -18.75
N GLY A 205 18.94 6.17 -17.68
CA GLY A 205 19.79 6.70 -16.62
C GLY A 205 19.08 7.54 -15.55
N ASP A 206 17.76 7.69 -15.64
CA ASP A 206 16.93 8.36 -14.62
C ASP A 206 16.62 7.42 -13.45
N VAL A 207 17.36 7.54 -12.35
CA VAL A 207 17.19 6.70 -11.16
C VAL A 207 15.86 7.04 -10.48
N GLN A 208 14.89 6.14 -10.60
CA GLN A 208 13.54 6.34 -10.05
C GLN A 208 13.38 5.72 -8.67
N GLU A 209 12.95 4.49 -8.61
CA GLU A 209 12.70 3.75 -7.37
C GLU A 209 12.85 2.24 -7.58
N THR A 210 12.85 1.47 -6.51
CA THR A 210 12.71 0.01 -6.61
C THR A 210 11.24 -0.37 -6.81
N ALA A 211 10.96 -1.65 -6.99
CA ALA A 211 9.58 -2.12 -7.11
C ALA A 211 8.70 -1.80 -5.89
N ALA A 212 9.29 -1.59 -4.70
CA ALA A 212 8.53 -1.44 -3.45
C ALA A 212 9.05 -0.34 -2.50
N ALA A 213 10.16 0.36 -2.83
CA ALA A 213 10.78 1.36 -1.96
C ALA A 213 11.47 2.46 -2.78
N ASN A 214 11.45 3.69 -2.25
CA ASN A 214 12.24 4.76 -2.81
C ASN A 214 13.75 4.47 -2.64
N PHE A 215 14.55 5.07 -3.51
CA PHE A 215 15.99 4.93 -3.49
C PHE A 215 16.64 6.25 -3.06
N MET A 216 17.65 6.14 -2.21
CA MET A 216 18.46 7.27 -1.77
C MET A 216 19.91 6.84 -1.75
N LEU A 217 20.81 7.73 -2.16
CA LEU A 217 22.25 7.55 -2.14
C LEU A 217 22.87 8.46 -1.08
N ILE A 218 23.81 7.94 -0.31
CA ILE A 218 24.64 8.74 0.60
C ILE A 218 25.99 8.97 -0.07
N GLU A 219 26.32 10.22 -0.31
CA GLU A 219 27.60 10.64 -0.86
C GLU A 219 28.27 11.62 0.12
N GLY A 220 29.29 11.14 0.81
CA GLY A 220 29.88 11.90 1.92
C GLY A 220 28.86 12.18 3.03
N ASN A 221 28.52 13.45 3.22
CA ASN A 221 27.52 13.91 4.19
C ASN A 221 26.19 14.33 3.54
N GLU A 222 25.99 14.06 2.26
CA GLU A 222 24.80 14.43 1.52
C GLU A 222 23.92 13.20 1.27
N LEU A 223 22.62 13.42 1.37
CA LEU A 223 21.58 12.45 0.99
C LEU A 223 21.01 12.86 -0.36
N VAL A 224 21.29 12.07 -1.40
CA VAL A 224 20.86 12.34 -2.76
C VAL A 224 19.69 11.44 -3.12
N THR A 225 18.62 12.01 -3.62
CA THR A 225 17.44 11.29 -4.12
C THR A 225 16.85 12.02 -5.32
N LYS A 226 16.03 11.31 -6.10
CA LYS A 226 15.33 11.90 -7.24
C LYS A 226 14.38 13.01 -6.77
N ALA A 227 14.34 14.12 -7.51
CA ALA A 227 13.33 15.15 -7.33
C ALA A 227 11.93 14.60 -7.61
N LEU A 228 10.93 15.08 -6.85
CA LEU A 228 9.56 14.58 -6.96
C LEU A 228 8.96 14.90 -8.35
N ASP A 229 8.46 13.86 -9.02
CA ASP A 229 7.73 13.96 -10.28
C ASP A 229 6.65 12.87 -10.38
N SER A 230 6.02 12.71 -11.54
CA SER A 230 4.94 11.75 -11.74
C SER A 230 5.39 10.31 -11.99
N THR A 231 6.70 10.05 -12.10
CA THR A 231 7.24 8.75 -12.55
C THR A 231 7.43 7.73 -11.43
N PHE A 232 7.39 8.16 -10.18
CA PHE A 232 7.59 7.29 -9.02
C PHE A 232 6.71 7.69 -7.83
N LEU A 233 6.63 6.81 -6.83
CA LEU A 233 5.80 7.04 -5.64
C LEU A 233 6.49 7.99 -4.66
N HIS A 234 5.76 9.05 -4.28
CA HIS A 234 6.24 9.98 -3.26
C HIS A 234 6.13 9.32 -1.89
N GLY A 235 7.26 8.87 -1.36
CA GLY A 235 7.40 8.21 -0.07
C GLY A 235 7.59 9.13 1.13
#